data_d7d1af5a82067d3cd74e230227978187
#
_entry.id   d7d1af5a82067d3cd74e230227978187
#
_cell.length_a   1.000
_cell.length_b   1.000
_cell.length_c   1.000
_cell.angle_alpha   90.00
_cell.angle_beta   90.00
_cell.angle_gamma   90.00
#
_symmetry.space_group_name_H-M   'P 1'
#
loop_
_entity.id
_entity.type
_entity.pdbx_description
1 polymer ?
#
loop_
_entity_poly.entity_id
_entity_poly.type
_entity_poly.pdbx_seq_one_letter_code
_entity_poly.pdbx_strand_id
1 'polypeptide(L)'
;MADGSPTARRHLEKPPPDAPASDPRVTTLSIGSIVLAACVLFLVGMFHALVGLAVLIDQEMLSPPDSYLFAWGTYGWGWLHLGFGVAAVIAAVNLFSARPSARVIGIVVALLSVVKNFFFAPYSGIWSAIIVGMDVLVIWALTRYGPEQAQKVYGARPQ
;
A
#
# COMPACT_ATOMS: atom_id res chain seq x y z
N MET A 1 -14.37 -36.99 -39.73
CA MET A 1 -12.98 -36.55 -39.53
C MET A 1 -13.00 -35.53 -38.42
N ALA A 2 -12.62 -35.93 -37.20
CA ALA A 2 -12.59 -35.03 -36.05
C ALA A 2 -11.23 -34.34 -36.03
N ASP A 3 -11.24 -33.04 -36.19
CA ASP A 3 -10.05 -32.17 -36.13
C ASP A 3 -9.48 -32.18 -34.71
N GLY A 4 -8.42 -32.94 -34.51
CA GLY A 4 -7.70 -33.02 -33.27
C GLY A 4 -6.68 -31.89 -33.14
N SER A 5 -7.18 -30.64 -33.06
CA SER A 5 -6.29 -29.50 -32.93
C SER A 5 -5.44 -29.61 -31.62
N PRO A 6 -4.14 -29.35 -31.69
CA PRO A 6 -3.19 -29.48 -30.54
C PRO A 6 -3.56 -28.60 -29.35
N THR A 7 -4.35 -27.54 -29.60
CA THR A 7 -4.82 -26.60 -28.56
C THR A 7 -5.89 -27.20 -27.64
N ALA A 8 -6.75 -28.12 -28.13
CA ALA A 8 -7.77 -28.74 -27.31
C ALA A 8 -7.20 -29.76 -26.30
N ARG A 9 -6.07 -30.37 -26.59
CA ARG A 9 -5.41 -31.34 -25.69
C ARG A 9 -4.72 -30.69 -24.49
N ARG A 10 -4.28 -29.46 -24.61
CA ARG A 10 -3.53 -28.77 -23.54
C ARG A 10 -4.40 -28.42 -22.31
N HIS A 11 -5.73 -28.38 -22.45
CA HIS A 11 -6.66 -28.09 -21.35
C HIS A 11 -7.01 -29.31 -20.48
N LEU A 12 -6.67 -30.53 -20.94
CA LEU A 12 -6.98 -31.78 -20.24
C LEU A 12 -5.74 -32.45 -19.64
N GLU A 13 -4.56 -31.85 -19.83
CA GLU A 13 -3.33 -32.40 -19.28
C GLU A 13 -3.33 -32.18 -17.77
N LYS A 14 -3.56 -33.27 -17.05
CA LYS A 14 -3.46 -33.33 -15.59
C LYS A 14 -2.06 -32.83 -15.20
N PRO A 15 -1.95 -31.89 -14.25
CA PRO A 15 -0.63 -31.41 -13.83
C PRO A 15 0.26 -32.57 -13.42
N PRO A 16 1.57 -32.52 -13.71
CA PRO A 16 2.48 -33.60 -13.38
C PRO A 16 2.40 -33.91 -11.87
N PRO A 17 2.50 -35.20 -11.49
CA PRO A 17 2.33 -35.65 -10.11
C PRO A 17 3.35 -35.04 -9.13
N ASP A 18 4.43 -34.45 -9.66
CA ASP A 18 5.50 -33.79 -8.90
C ASP A 18 5.38 -32.27 -8.79
N ALA A 19 4.27 -31.67 -9.30
CA ALA A 19 4.04 -30.26 -9.09
C ALA A 19 3.83 -30.01 -7.59
N PRO A 20 4.69 -29.22 -6.93
CA PRO A 20 4.55 -28.96 -5.50
C PRO A 20 3.16 -28.37 -5.25
N ALA A 21 2.37 -29.09 -4.45
CA ALA A 21 1.07 -28.61 -4.02
C ALA A 21 1.28 -27.26 -3.34
N SER A 22 0.64 -26.19 -3.83
CA SER A 22 0.71 -24.89 -3.21
C SER A 22 0.20 -25.01 -1.78
N ASP A 23 1.08 -24.76 -0.79
CA ASP A 23 0.71 -24.83 0.63
C ASP A 23 -0.45 -23.83 0.87
N PRO A 24 -1.62 -24.32 1.32
CA PRO A 24 -2.78 -23.44 1.59
C PRO A 24 -2.45 -22.34 2.62
N ARG A 25 -1.52 -22.60 3.53
CA ARG A 25 -1.08 -21.64 4.56
C ARG A 25 -0.35 -20.46 3.94
N VAL A 26 0.49 -20.69 2.94
CA VAL A 26 1.21 -19.61 2.24
C VAL A 26 0.23 -18.71 1.51
N THR A 27 -0.80 -19.27 0.89
CA THR A 27 -1.85 -18.50 0.20
C THR A 27 -2.65 -17.64 1.16
N THR A 28 -3.06 -18.19 2.31
CA THR A 28 -3.84 -17.46 3.33
C THR A 28 -3.04 -16.32 3.95
N LEU A 29 -1.76 -16.55 4.28
CA LEU A 29 -0.89 -15.50 4.81
C LEU A 29 -0.65 -14.38 3.79
N SER A 30 -0.53 -14.71 2.52
CA SER A 30 -0.34 -13.72 1.45
C SER A 30 -1.58 -12.85 1.26
N ILE A 31 -2.78 -13.44 1.27
CA ILE A 31 -4.04 -12.69 1.19
C ILE A 31 -4.19 -11.79 2.41
N GLY A 32 -3.98 -12.34 3.61
CA GLY A 32 -4.08 -11.59 4.86
C GLY A 32 -3.15 -10.39 4.90
N SER A 33 -1.91 -10.53 4.41
CA SER A 33 -0.94 -9.42 4.38
C SER A 33 -1.34 -8.30 3.44
N ILE A 34 -1.98 -8.60 2.28
CA ILE A 34 -2.46 -7.57 1.36
C ILE A 34 -3.64 -6.82 1.94
N VAL A 35 -4.61 -7.55 2.48
CA VAL A 35 -5.79 -6.94 3.12
C VAL A 35 -5.35 -6.05 4.27
N LEU A 36 -4.41 -6.54 5.10
CA LEU A 36 -3.85 -5.75 6.20
C LEU A 36 -3.16 -4.49 5.67
N ALA A 37 -2.28 -4.61 4.68
CA ALA A 37 -1.58 -3.47 4.08
C ALA A 37 -2.55 -2.46 3.48
N ALA A 38 -3.58 -2.92 2.76
CA ALA A 38 -4.59 -2.05 2.18
C ALA A 38 -5.41 -1.33 3.26
N CYS A 39 -5.82 -2.02 4.32
CA CYS A 39 -6.55 -1.42 5.43
C CYS A 39 -5.70 -0.38 6.17
N VAL A 40 -4.45 -0.70 6.49
CA VAL A 40 -3.53 0.24 7.17
C VAL A 40 -3.28 1.46 6.30
N LEU A 41 -2.97 1.25 5.02
CA LEU A 41 -2.72 2.35 4.08
C LEU A 41 -3.96 3.22 3.88
N PHE A 42 -5.16 2.63 3.86
CA PHE A 42 -6.42 3.35 3.79
C PHE A 42 -6.65 4.23 5.03
N LEU A 43 -6.48 3.65 6.23
CA LEU A 43 -6.67 4.37 7.49
C LEU A 43 -5.67 5.53 7.63
N VAL A 44 -4.38 5.27 7.35
CA VAL A 44 -3.34 6.31 7.38
C VAL A 44 -3.62 7.39 6.34
N GLY A 45 -4.03 6.99 5.13
CA GLY A 45 -4.40 7.92 4.06
C GLY A 45 -5.60 8.80 4.42
N MET A 46 -6.66 8.22 4.98
CA MET A 46 -7.82 8.97 5.46
C MET A 46 -7.44 9.95 6.57
N PHE A 47 -6.62 9.52 7.53
CA PHE A 47 -6.14 10.39 8.60
C PHE A 47 -5.38 11.60 8.03
N HIS A 48 -4.42 11.37 7.13
CA HIS A 48 -3.68 12.46 6.50
C HIS A 48 -4.57 13.38 5.67
N ALA A 49 -5.52 12.84 4.90
CA ALA A 49 -6.45 13.66 4.12
C ALA A 49 -7.31 14.55 5.02
N LEU A 50 -7.83 14.01 6.11
CA LEU A 50 -8.63 14.77 7.08
C LEU A 50 -7.81 15.84 7.79
N VAL A 51 -6.59 15.53 8.24
CA VAL A 51 -5.66 16.50 8.84
C VAL A 51 -5.33 17.60 7.83
N GLY A 52 -4.98 17.24 6.59
CA GLY A 52 -4.70 18.21 5.55
C GLY A 52 -5.88 19.14 5.26
N LEU A 53 -7.08 18.58 5.16
CA LEU A 53 -8.29 19.35 4.97
C LEU A 53 -8.58 20.28 6.16
N ALA A 54 -8.47 19.78 7.39
CA ALA A 54 -8.67 20.57 8.61
C ALA A 54 -7.71 21.77 8.66
N VAL A 55 -6.43 21.56 8.37
CA VAL A 55 -5.41 22.63 8.33
C VAL A 55 -5.68 23.66 7.23
N LEU A 56 -6.22 23.24 6.08
CA LEU A 56 -6.58 24.16 5.00
C LEU A 56 -7.81 25.02 5.34
N ILE A 57 -8.72 24.49 6.17
CA ILE A 57 -9.92 25.23 6.63
C ILE A 57 -9.54 26.16 7.78
N ASP A 58 -8.76 25.67 8.74
CA ASP A 58 -8.35 26.43 9.93
C ASP A 58 -6.83 26.29 10.12
N GLN A 59 -6.11 27.34 9.73
CA GLN A 59 -4.64 27.35 9.78
C GLN A 59 -4.08 27.41 11.20
N GLU A 60 -4.88 27.80 12.19
CA GLU A 60 -4.44 27.85 13.60
C GLU A 60 -4.43 26.47 14.25
N MET A 61 -5.17 25.50 13.67
CA MET A 61 -5.33 24.17 14.23
C MET A 61 -4.02 23.38 14.35
N LEU A 62 -3.04 23.63 13.50
CA LEU A 62 -1.72 23.01 13.51
C LEU A 62 -0.64 24.07 13.18
N SER A 63 -0.48 25.04 14.06
CA SER A 63 0.63 25.99 13.95
C SER A 63 1.94 25.26 14.33
N PRO A 64 2.85 25.02 13.37
CA PRO A 64 4.15 24.47 13.72
C PRO A 64 4.91 25.50 14.59
N PRO A 65 5.76 25.05 15.53
CA PRO A 65 6.60 25.95 16.29
C PRO A 65 7.45 26.83 15.37
N ASP A 66 7.69 28.10 15.74
CA ASP A 66 8.46 29.08 14.96
C ASP A 66 9.89 28.61 14.61
N SER A 67 10.39 27.59 15.30
CA SER A 67 11.70 26.95 15.07
C SER A 67 11.70 25.80 14.07
N TYR A 68 10.61 25.59 13.32
CA TYR A 68 10.52 24.46 12.38
C TYR A 68 11.45 24.70 11.17
N LEU A 69 12.29 23.68 10.87
CA LEU A 69 13.30 23.75 9.80
C LEU A 69 12.75 23.99 8.40
N PHE A 70 11.47 23.71 8.16
CA PHE A 70 10.81 23.90 6.88
C PHE A 70 9.73 24.97 6.98
N ALA A 71 10.11 26.20 6.65
CA ALA A 71 9.22 27.38 6.65
C ALA A 71 8.18 27.36 5.48
N TRP A 72 7.56 26.22 5.17
CA TRP A 72 6.54 26.13 4.13
C TRP A 72 5.19 26.73 4.53
N GLY A 73 5.11 27.25 5.74
CA GLY A 73 3.86 27.77 6.30
C GLY A 73 2.82 26.66 6.53
N THR A 74 1.85 26.96 7.38
CA THR A 74 0.76 26.02 7.73
C THR A 74 -0.01 25.57 6.49
N TYR A 75 -0.20 26.47 5.52
CA TYR A 75 -0.91 26.19 4.27
C TYR A 75 -0.20 25.12 3.41
N GLY A 76 1.11 25.22 3.27
CA GLY A 76 1.91 24.21 2.55
C GLY A 76 1.84 22.84 3.20
N TRP A 77 1.85 22.78 4.53
CA TRP A 77 1.65 21.55 5.29
C TRP A 77 0.27 20.94 5.06
N GLY A 78 -0.78 21.75 5.03
CA GLY A 78 -2.14 21.29 4.72
C GLY A 78 -2.21 20.60 3.36
N TRP A 79 -1.67 21.19 2.31
CA TRP A 79 -1.61 20.60 0.97
C TRP A 79 -0.77 19.32 0.91
N LEU A 80 0.37 19.30 1.60
CA LEU A 80 1.23 18.12 1.67
C LEU A 80 0.48 16.93 2.32
N HIS A 81 -0.18 17.16 3.45
CA HIS A 81 -0.96 16.13 4.13
C HIS A 81 -2.15 15.66 3.28
N LEU A 82 -2.88 16.59 2.65
CA LEU A 82 -4.01 16.25 1.78
C LEU A 82 -3.55 15.42 0.57
N GLY A 83 -2.52 15.87 -0.13
CA GLY A 83 -1.97 15.16 -1.30
C GLY A 83 -1.47 13.76 -0.94
N PHE A 84 -0.76 13.65 0.19
CA PHE A 84 -0.28 12.37 0.71
C PHE A 84 -1.43 11.44 1.08
N GLY A 85 -2.44 11.96 1.78
CA GLY A 85 -3.61 11.20 2.19
C GLY A 85 -4.38 10.66 0.99
N VAL A 86 -4.65 11.50 0.00
CA VAL A 86 -5.34 11.10 -1.24
C VAL A 86 -4.53 10.03 -2.00
N ALA A 87 -3.21 10.21 -2.14
CA ALA A 87 -2.35 9.23 -2.80
C ALA A 87 -2.37 7.87 -2.08
N ALA A 88 -2.33 7.87 -0.74
CA ALA A 88 -2.39 6.66 0.07
C ALA A 88 -3.75 5.94 -0.05
N VAL A 89 -4.86 6.67 -0.05
CA VAL A 89 -6.21 6.11 -0.27
C VAL A 89 -6.32 5.50 -1.66
N ILE A 90 -5.86 6.19 -2.70
CA ILE A 90 -5.86 5.67 -4.07
C ILE A 90 -5.01 4.38 -4.15
N ALA A 91 -3.82 4.37 -3.55
CA ALA A 91 -2.97 3.19 -3.51
C ALA A 91 -3.65 2.02 -2.79
N ALA A 92 -4.29 2.27 -1.64
CA ALA A 92 -5.03 1.27 -0.88
C ALA A 92 -6.15 0.63 -1.71
N VAL A 93 -6.99 1.44 -2.37
CA VAL A 93 -8.07 0.96 -3.23
C VAL A 93 -7.53 0.15 -4.41
N ASN A 94 -6.44 0.60 -5.04
CA ASN A 94 -5.81 -0.11 -6.15
C ASN A 94 -5.15 -1.43 -5.74
N LEU A 95 -4.74 -1.59 -4.47
CA LEU A 95 -4.24 -2.87 -3.96
C LEU A 95 -5.29 -3.98 -4.05
N PHE A 96 -6.57 -3.67 -3.85
CA PHE A 96 -7.67 -4.64 -4.07
C PHE A 96 -7.85 -5.01 -5.55
N SER A 97 -7.38 -4.18 -6.48
CA SER A 97 -7.48 -4.43 -7.92
C SER A 97 -6.33 -5.29 -8.49
N ALA A 98 -5.45 -5.82 -7.64
CA ALA A 98 -4.30 -6.67 -7.98
C ALA A 98 -3.35 -6.10 -9.05
N ARG A 99 -3.37 -4.80 -9.28
CA ARG A 99 -2.48 -4.15 -10.24
C ARG A 99 -1.05 -4.12 -9.70
N PRO A 100 -0.04 -4.56 -10.46
CA PRO A 100 1.36 -4.53 -10.01
C PRO A 100 1.85 -3.11 -9.71
N SER A 101 1.33 -2.09 -10.43
CA SER A 101 1.61 -0.67 -10.17
C SER A 101 1.14 -0.21 -8.78
N ALA A 102 0.03 -0.72 -8.28
CA ALA A 102 -0.49 -0.35 -6.96
C ALA A 102 0.47 -0.73 -5.82
N ARG A 103 1.16 -1.87 -5.96
CA ARG A 103 2.19 -2.30 -5.01
C ARG A 103 3.36 -1.31 -4.97
N VAL A 104 3.88 -0.93 -6.14
CA VAL A 104 4.99 0.02 -6.24
C VAL A 104 4.58 1.37 -5.66
N ILE A 105 3.39 1.87 -6.02
CA ILE A 105 2.86 3.13 -5.50
C ILE A 105 2.70 3.05 -3.97
N GLY A 106 2.14 1.96 -3.45
CA GLY A 106 1.99 1.76 -2.00
C GLY A 106 3.32 1.79 -1.25
N ILE A 107 4.36 1.11 -1.79
CA ILE A 107 5.70 1.12 -1.20
C ILE A 107 6.31 2.54 -1.25
N VAL A 108 6.19 3.24 -2.38
CA VAL A 108 6.71 4.61 -2.53
C VAL A 108 6.02 5.56 -1.54
N VAL A 109 4.69 5.49 -1.42
CA VAL A 109 3.93 6.30 -0.47
C VAL A 109 4.36 6.00 0.97
N ALA A 110 4.51 4.73 1.35
CA ALA A 110 4.96 4.35 2.69
C ALA A 110 6.40 4.83 2.97
N LEU A 111 7.33 4.70 2.01
CA LEU A 111 8.70 5.21 2.15
C LEU A 111 8.74 6.73 2.35
N LEU A 112 7.97 7.48 1.55
CA LEU A 112 7.86 8.93 1.70
C LEU A 112 7.25 9.31 3.06
N SER A 113 6.28 8.53 3.57
CA SER A 113 5.70 8.70 4.90
C SER A 113 6.75 8.50 5.99
N VAL A 114 7.57 7.44 5.90
CA VAL A 114 8.69 7.20 6.82
C VAL A 114 9.64 8.39 6.86
N VAL A 115 10.09 8.87 5.69
CA VAL A 115 11.00 10.02 5.60
C VAL A 115 10.39 11.27 6.24
N LYS A 116 9.14 11.58 5.89
CA LYS A 116 8.41 12.72 6.49
C LYS A 116 8.34 12.60 8.01
N ASN A 117 7.95 11.44 8.53
CA ASN A 117 7.81 11.23 9.96
C ASN A 117 9.15 11.19 10.70
N PHE A 118 10.24 10.79 10.04
CA PHE A 118 11.58 10.90 10.61
C PHE A 118 11.94 12.36 10.91
N PHE A 119 11.67 13.28 9.99
CA PHE A 119 11.89 14.72 10.24
C PHE A 119 10.94 15.30 11.28
N PHE A 120 9.77 14.72 11.47
CA PHE A 120 8.79 15.14 12.47
C PHE A 120 9.04 14.55 13.86
N ALA A 121 9.85 13.50 13.96
CA ALA A 121 10.14 12.78 15.22
C ALA A 121 10.62 13.68 16.39
N PRO A 122 11.44 14.73 16.19
CA PRO A 122 11.85 15.62 17.28
C PRO A 122 10.70 16.35 17.96
N TYR A 123 9.57 16.52 17.27
CA TYR A 123 8.41 17.28 17.77
C TYR A 123 7.33 16.36 18.36
N SER A 124 7.23 15.13 17.90
CA SER A 124 6.23 14.16 18.36
C SER A 124 6.73 12.73 18.20
N GLY A 125 7.74 12.36 19.00
CA GLY A 125 8.47 11.10 18.86
C GLY A 125 7.58 9.86 18.93
N ILE A 126 6.63 9.79 19.89
CA ILE A 126 5.74 8.64 20.05
C ILE A 126 4.84 8.50 18.84
N TRP A 127 4.24 9.59 18.37
CA TRP A 127 3.34 9.59 17.22
C TRP A 127 4.07 9.19 15.94
N SER A 128 5.25 9.77 15.71
CA SER A 128 6.10 9.42 14.57
C SER A 128 6.52 7.97 14.60
N ALA A 129 6.85 7.41 15.77
CA ALA A 129 7.23 6.01 15.91
C ALA A 129 6.06 5.06 15.55
N ILE A 130 4.84 5.40 15.94
CA ILE A 130 3.65 4.61 15.58
C ILE A 130 3.45 4.61 14.07
N ILE A 131 3.48 5.78 13.42
CA ILE A 131 3.28 5.88 11.97
C ILE A 131 4.39 5.16 11.21
N VAL A 132 5.65 5.37 11.58
CA VAL A 132 6.80 4.68 10.95
C VAL A 132 6.67 3.16 11.13
N GLY A 133 6.24 2.69 12.30
CA GLY A 133 5.99 1.27 12.53
C GLY A 133 4.90 0.71 11.60
N MET A 134 3.83 1.45 11.38
CA MET A 134 2.76 1.07 10.45
C MET A 134 3.26 1.08 8.99
N ASP A 135 4.04 2.07 8.59
CA ASP A 135 4.62 2.16 7.24
C ASP A 135 5.58 0.99 6.96
N VAL A 136 6.44 0.64 7.94
CA VAL A 136 7.33 -0.53 7.84
C VAL A 136 6.52 -1.82 7.67
N LEU A 137 5.42 -1.96 8.42
CA LEU A 137 4.54 -3.11 8.30
C LEU A 137 3.88 -3.18 6.90
N VAL A 138 3.44 -2.03 6.35
CA VAL A 138 2.90 -1.95 4.99
C VAL A 138 3.97 -2.35 3.96
N ILE A 139 5.19 -1.81 4.05
CA ILE A 139 6.30 -2.15 3.15
C ILE A 139 6.60 -3.64 3.23
N TRP A 140 6.70 -4.20 4.43
CA TRP A 140 6.95 -5.63 4.64
C TRP A 140 5.84 -6.48 4.01
N ALA A 141 4.57 -6.13 4.24
CA ALA A 141 3.44 -6.85 3.66
C ALA A 141 3.45 -6.81 2.13
N LEU A 142 3.71 -5.63 1.54
CA LEU A 142 3.74 -5.44 0.08
C LEU A 142 4.96 -6.10 -0.58
N THR A 143 6.10 -6.20 0.10
CA THR A 143 7.28 -6.89 -0.44
C THR A 143 7.12 -8.40 -0.47
N ARG A 144 6.34 -8.97 0.46
CA ARG A 144 6.01 -10.40 0.49
C ARG A 144 5.02 -10.84 -0.58
N TYR A 145 4.30 -9.88 -1.18
CA TYR A 145 3.31 -10.14 -2.21
C TYR A 145 3.96 -10.18 -3.60
N GLY A 146 4.10 -11.36 -4.18
CA GLY A 146 4.62 -11.56 -5.52
C GLY A 146 3.52 -11.60 -6.59
N PRO A 147 3.86 -11.38 -7.89
CA PRO A 147 2.91 -11.46 -9.01
C PRO A 147 2.25 -12.85 -9.15
N GLU A 148 2.96 -13.92 -8.78
CA GLU A 148 2.42 -15.29 -8.80
C GLU A 148 1.26 -15.48 -7.78
N GLN A 149 1.33 -14.77 -6.66
CA GLN A 149 0.29 -14.82 -5.63
C GLN A 149 -0.94 -14.01 -6.05
N ALA A 150 -0.75 -12.89 -6.75
CA ALA A 150 -1.83 -12.11 -7.34
C ALA A 150 -2.63 -12.95 -8.35
N GLN A 151 -1.95 -13.74 -9.18
CA GLN A 151 -2.60 -14.65 -10.13
C GLN A 151 -3.45 -15.71 -9.45
N LYS A 152 -2.94 -16.31 -8.36
CA LYS A 152 -3.67 -17.36 -7.62
C LYS A 152 -4.93 -16.83 -6.93
N VAL A 153 -4.91 -15.57 -6.48
CA VAL A 153 -6.00 -14.96 -5.72
C VAL A 153 -7.08 -14.37 -6.62
N TYR A 154 -6.70 -13.73 -7.72
CA TYR A 154 -7.65 -12.98 -8.57
C TYR A 154 -7.83 -13.57 -9.96
N GLY A 155 -7.16 -14.68 -10.30
CA GLY A 155 -7.23 -15.27 -11.63
C GLY A 155 -6.72 -14.36 -12.76
N ALA A 156 -6.06 -13.26 -12.41
CA ALA A 156 -5.54 -12.30 -13.36
C ALA A 156 -4.32 -12.86 -14.09
N ARG A 157 -4.39 -12.94 -15.42
CA ARG A 157 -3.21 -13.29 -16.23
C ARG A 157 -2.20 -12.14 -16.17
N PRO A 158 -0.88 -12.41 -16.09
CA PRO A 158 0.14 -11.37 -16.27
C PRO A 158 0.01 -10.84 -17.69
N GLN A 159 -0.09 -9.52 -17.79
CA GLN A 159 0.08 -8.85 -19.08
C GLN A 159 1.56 -8.54 -19.26
#